data_a4daafa44205f83b913f1595c25c54f7
#
_entry.id   a4daafa44205f83b913f1595c25c54f7
#
_cell.length_a   1.000
_cell.length_b   1.000
_cell.length_c   1.000
_cell.angle_alpha   90.00
_cell.angle_beta   90.00
_cell.angle_gamma   90.00
#
_symmetry.space_group_name_H-M   'P 1'
#
loop_
_entity.id
_entity.type
_entity.pdbx_description
1 polymer ?
#
loop_
_entity_poly.entity_id
_entity_poly.type
_entity_poly.pdbx_seq_one_letter_code
_entity_poly.pdbx_strand_id
1 'polypeptide(L)'
;MSEKWPFFRRVLPKWLVVLALGLQTAVVALLLVLSIFFTVTFKRINSQLGSITEQVDYHFGIPSVIFVLGTVMFYALIALLAIGVARLPRRWVFTALLVYTAALQIIWLVSLSLVTYTYPDSQNLMDAANILLKGDVSQFGADYCSAGDMQKECVERGIPSAHAYFSYYPFQSGPMLWYLLIFALFGSNNIFAFQIVSAVAITALVAVLWRLGGLLGLDKKGYGAFTVLIMTCVPLMMFAAFVYPNAVGFFITVCGAWIIAEGFRMQKSWPSAFAIVGGFLVCGVGIVFKSTYQIVVLAALLAAVFAVWQNRRIWQLFVSLLSSLAAFAISKLPVVLVQSWTGQNFGKGMPMLSWVALGLSESDNVPPGWWNRFAMDAFERTGNDYALQSQISKEFVQGRFSEFLHNPSGGVRFFTGKLASEWAEPSFMTSLYSELGESSRYFAGLSSFFLIGDGSNILIRYENVAQTVMYVLAFIGLIGLLRSIVKGKSIGDDAAQVFTRVLLCAAFIGGFLCYLLWEAKSIYTLPFFLLLIPIAAYGVQETIRLVDGLKKKFA
;
A
#
# COMPACT_ATOMS: atom_id res chain seq x y z
N MET A 1 12.46 -11.07 45.62
CA MET A 1 11.54 -10.67 44.50
C MET A 1 12.06 -9.50 43.65
N SER A 2 13.23 -8.88 43.93
CA SER A 2 13.74 -7.69 43.23
C SER A 2 14.58 -7.96 41.95
N GLU A 3 15.10 -9.16 41.73
CA GLU A 3 15.99 -9.46 40.60
C GLU A 3 15.26 -9.77 39.24
N LYS A 4 13.97 -10.15 39.25
CA LYS A 4 13.23 -10.43 38.03
C LYS A 4 12.72 -9.18 37.30
N TRP A 5 12.71 -8.02 37.93
CA TRP A 5 12.17 -6.77 37.37
C TRP A 5 13.02 -6.12 36.26
N PRO A 6 14.39 -6.17 36.28
CA PRO A 6 15.17 -5.61 35.17
C PRO A 6 15.01 -6.35 33.85
N PHE A 7 14.81 -7.69 33.90
CA PHE A 7 14.57 -8.51 32.70
C PHE A 7 13.32 -8.07 31.96
N PHE A 8 12.18 -8.04 32.67
CA PHE A 8 10.91 -7.60 32.05
C PHE A 8 10.93 -6.13 31.59
N ARG A 9 11.73 -5.27 32.24
CA ARG A 9 11.75 -3.84 31.94
C ARG A 9 12.64 -3.43 30.78
N ARG A 10 13.72 -4.15 30.50
CA ARG A 10 14.72 -3.75 29.48
C ARG A 10 15.01 -4.85 28.46
N VAL A 11 15.02 -6.09 28.87
CA VAL A 11 15.46 -7.21 28.05
C VAL A 11 14.32 -7.71 27.16
N LEU A 12 13.14 -7.96 27.72
CA LEU A 12 11.99 -8.49 26.98
C LEU A 12 11.56 -7.61 25.81
N PRO A 13 11.35 -6.27 25.95
CA PRO A 13 10.96 -5.43 24.80
C PRO A 13 11.99 -5.44 23.69
N LYS A 14 13.27 -5.42 24.07
CA LYS A 14 14.38 -5.49 23.11
C LYS A 14 14.31 -6.76 22.27
N TRP A 15 14.11 -7.92 22.90
CA TRP A 15 14.06 -9.21 22.21
C TRP A 15 12.79 -9.37 21.37
N LEU A 16 11.65 -8.82 21.79
CA LEU A 16 10.43 -8.80 20.98
C LEU A 16 10.62 -7.98 19.70
N VAL A 17 11.29 -6.82 19.79
CA VAL A 17 11.61 -6.03 18.57
C VAL A 17 12.65 -6.73 17.70
N VAL A 18 13.65 -7.38 18.30
CA VAL A 18 14.63 -8.19 17.55
C VAL A 18 13.95 -9.33 16.81
N LEU A 19 12.99 -10.01 17.45
CA LEU A 19 12.20 -11.09 16.81
C LEU A 19 11.35 -10.53 15.65
N ALA A 20 10.64 -9.42 15.85
CA ALA A 20 9.82 -8.80 14.82
C ALA A 20 10.67 -8.33 13.62
N LEU A 21 11.80 -7.67 13.86
CA LEU A 21 12.73 -7.29 12.79
C LEU A 21 13.38 -8.51 12.12
N GLY A 22 13.64 -9.58 12.88
CA GLY A 22 14.10 -10.86 12.34
C GLY A 22 13.09 -11.48 11.39
N LEU A 23 11.80 -11.48 11.78
CA LEU A 23 10.71 -11.93 10.93
C LEU A 23 10.60 -11.05 9.66
N GLN A 24 10.66 -9.73 9.79
CA GLN A 24 10.66 -8.83 8.64
C GLN A 24 11.86 -9.09 7.72
N THR A 25 13.03 -9.37 8.29
CA THR A 25 14.23 -9.71 7.51
C THR A 25 14.02 -11.01 6.73
N ALA A 26 13.42 -12.03 7.33
CA ALA A 26 13.10 -13.30 6.66
C ALA A 26 12.07 -13.09 5.54
N VAL A 27 11.03 -12.29 5.77
CA VAL A 27 10.04 -11.94 4.73
C VAL A 27 10.71 -11.20 3.58
N VAL A 28 11.51 -10.17 3.85
CA VAL A 28 12.22 -9.42 2.79
C VAL A 28 13.21 -10.31 2.04
N ALA A 29 13.87 -11.26 2.72
CA ALA A 29 14.73 -12.26 2.05
C ALA A 29 13.91 -13.18 1.12
N LEU A 30 12.72 -13.62 1.53
CA LEU A 30 11.81 -14.38 0.67
C LEU A 30 11.41 -13.56 -0.56
N LEU A 31 10.99 -12.31 -0.38
CA LEU A 31 10.61 -11.42 -1.49
C LEU A 31 11.79 -11.13 -2.43
N LEU A 32 12.99 -11.00 -1.88
CA LEU A 32 14.22 -10.88 -2.66
C LEU A 32 14.45 -12.12 -3.54
N VAL A 33 14.30 -13.32 -2.99
CA VAL A 33 14.42 -14.57 -3.75
C VAL A 33 13.36 -14.61 -4.86
N LEU A 34 12.10 -14.27 -4.54
CA LEU A 34 11.03 -14.21 -5.55
C LEU A 34 11.36 -13.21 -6.66
N SER A 35 11.83 -12.00 -6.33
CA SER A 35 12.16 -10.98 -7.35
C SER A 35 13.36 -11.34 -8.23
N ILE A 36 14.25 -12.22 -7.77
CA ILE A 36 15.39 -12.71 -8.56
C ILE A 36 14.96 -13.82 -9.55
N PHE A 37 14.11 -14.74 -9.11
CA PHE A 37 13.78 -15.93 -9.89
C PHE A 37 12.45 -15.86 -10.63
N PHE A 38 11.57 -14.92 -10.28
CA PHE A 38 10.31 -14.69 -10.98
C PHE A 38 10.34 -13.36 -11.72
N THR A 39 9.92 -13.40 -12.98
CA THR A 39 9.48 -12.22 -13.72
C THR A 39 7.98 -12.34 -13.90
N VAL A 40 7.23 -11.37 -13.42
CA VAL A 40 5.77 -11.32 -13.49
C VAL A 40 5.38 -10.16 -14.37
N THR A 41 4.59 -10.43 -15.41
CA THR A 41 4.12 -9.41 -16.34
C THR A 41 2.64 -9.62 -16.64
N PHE A 42 1.92 -8.54 -16.92
CA PHE A 42 0.52 -8.63 -17.36
C PHE A 42 0.44 -8.95 -18.84
N LYS A 43 -0.44 -9.90 -19.20
CA LYS A 43 -0.77 -10.19 -20.59
C LYS A 43 -1.58 -9.05 -21.18
N ARG A 44 -1.11 -8.51 -22.28
CA ARG A 44 -1.88 -7.59 -23.09
C ARG A 44 -2.78 -8.40 -24.04
N ILE A 45 -4.07 -8.43 -23.75
CA ILE A 45 -5.07 -8.98 -24.64
C ILE A 45 -5.63 -7.82 -25.44
N ASN A 46 -5.11 -7.62 -26.64
CA ASN A 46 -5.46 -6.55 -27.59
C ASN A 46 -5.27 -5.13 -27.06
N SER A 47 -4.43 -4.40 -27.75
CA SER A 47 -4.11 -2.97 -27.58
C SER A 47 -5.29 -2.01 -27.84
N GLN A 48 -6.53 -2.50 -27.93
CA GLN A 48 -7.72 -1.68 -28.01
C GLN A 48 -8.33 -1.54 -26.62
N LEU A 49 -8.27 -0.33 -26.15
CA LEU A 49 -8.97 0.30 -25.04
C LEU A 49 -10.25 -0.44 -24.66
N GLY A 50 -10.31 -0.99 -23.45
CA GLY A 50 -11.49 -1.58 -22.84
C GLY A 50 -11.46 -3.09 -22.54
N SER A 51 -10.45 -3.83 -22.98
CA SER A 51 -10.35 -5.29 -22.74
C SER A 51 -9.06 -5.69 -22.02
N ILE A 52 -8.57 -4.86 -21.11
CA ILE A 52 -7.42 -5.24 -20.30
C ILE A 52 -7.88 -6.25 -19.27
N THR A 53 -7.47 -7.51 -19.47
CA THR A 53 -7.66 -8.54 -18.45
C THR A 53 -6.46 -8.54 -17.53
N GLU A 54 -6.71 -8.76 -16.24
CA GLU A 54 -5.69 -8.90 -15.22
C GLU A 54 -4.99 -10.27 -15.32
N GLN A 55 -4.76 -10.77 -16.56
CA GLN A 55 -4.04 -12.02 -16.79
C GLN A 55 -2.54 -11.80 -16.61
N VAL A 56 -1.91 -12.74 -15.94
CA VAL A 56 -0.51 -12.65 -15.55
C VAL A 56 0.28 -13.79 -16.19
N ASP A 57 1.43 -13.44 -16.76
CA ASP A 57 2.46 -14.39 -17.15
C ASP A 57 3.52 -14.48 -16.06
N TYR A 58 3.80 -15.69 -15.62
CA TYR A 58 4.89 -15.98 -14.71
C TYR A 58 6.05 -16.62 -15.48
N HIS A 59 7.21 -16.02 -15.37
CA HIS A 59 8.44 -16.62 -15.83
C HIS A 59 9.30 -16.97 -14.63
N PHE A 60 9.34 -18.26 -14.27
CA PHE A 60 10.30 -18.77 -13.31
C PHE A 60 11.54 -19.23 -14.06
N GLY A 61 12.73 -18.76 -13.64
CA GLY A 61 13.96 -19.17 -14.29
C GLY A 61 15.22 -18.64 -13.59
N ILE A 62 16.36 -19.11 -14.07
CA ILE A 62 17.65 -18.60 -13.61
C ILE A 62 17.81 -17.18 -14.14
N PRO A 63 18.19 -16.21 -13.29
CA PRO A 63 18.36 -14.81 -13.70
C PRO A 63 19.43 -14.70 -14.79
N SER A 64 19.16 -13.90 -15.82
CA SER A 64 20.14 -13.67 -16.88
C SER A 64 21.36 -12.92 -16.35
N VAL A 65 22.52 -13.10 -17.00
CA VAL A 65 23.74 -12.37 -16.65
C VAL A 65 23.51 -10.84 -16.74
N ILE A 66 22.73 -10.38 -17.71
CA ILE A 66 22.38 -8.96 -17.88
C ILE A 66 21.59 -8.45 -16.67
N PHE A 67 20.64 -9.23 -16.15
CA PHE A 67 19.88 -8.87 -14.96
C PHE A 67 20.78 -8.76 -13.73
N VAL A 68 21.66 -9.74 -13.52
CA VAL A 68 22.60 -9.75 -12.37
C VAL A 68 23.55 -8.56 -12.44
N LEU A 69 24.16 -8.32 -13.62
CA LEU A 69 25.05 -7.17 -13.82
C LEU A 69 24.29 -5.85 -13.65
N GLY A 70 23.08 -5.75 -14.21
CA GLY A 70 22.22 -4.58 -14.04
C GLY A 70 21.91 -4.30 -12.58
N THR A 71 21.59 -5.35 -11.80
CA THR A 71 21.31 -5.23 -10.35
C THR A 71 22.55 -4.74 -9.58
N VAL A 72 23.72 -5.30 -9.85
CA VAL A 72 24.97 -4.87 -9.20
C VAL A 72 25.34 -3.43 -9.60
N MET A 73 25.24 -3.10 -10.88
CA MET A 73 25.53 -1.74 -11.38
C MET A 73 24.54 -0.71 -10.80
N PHE A 74 23.26 -1.03 -10.76
CA PHE A 74 22.23 -0.14 -10.24
C PHE A 74 22.40 0.09 -8.72
N TYR A 75 22.72 -0.98 -7.97
CA TYR A 75 23.10 -0.87 -6.56
C TYR A 75 24.30 0.07 -6.35
N ALA A 76 25.37 -0.14 -7.12
CA ALA A 76 26.57 0.69 -7.04
C ALA A 76 26.28 2.16 -7.41
N LEU A 77 25.46 2.38 -8.45
CA LEU A 77 25.02 3.71 -8.88
C LEU A 77 24.26 4.44 -7.77
N ILE A 78 23.30 3.76 -7.11
CA ILE A 78 22.57 4.34 -5.98
C ILE A 78 23.53 4.76 -4.87
N ALA A 79 24.50 3.91 -4.51
CA ALA A 79 25.47 4.24 -3.47
C ALA A 79 26.37 5.43 -3.84
N LEU A 80 26.83 5.50 -5.08
CA LEU A 80 27.64 6.61 -5.59
C LEU A 80 26.85 7.93 -5.63
N LEU A 81 25.63 7.88 -6.18
CA LEU A 81 24.76 9.06 -6.22
C LEU A 81 24.39 9.53 -4.82
N ALA A 82 24.12 8.61 -3.87
CA ALA A 82 23.85 8.95 -2.49
C ALA A 82 25.02 9.74 -1.85
N ILE A 83 26.27 9.36 -2.12
CA ILE A 83 27.45 10.08 -1.66
C ILE A 83 27.52 11.49 -2.29
N GLY A 84 27.20 11.60 -3.58
CA GLY A 84 27.16 12.89 -4.30
C GLY A 84 26.10 13.81 -3.71
N VAL A 85 24.86 13.34 -3.55
CA VAL A 85 23.73 14.08 -3.00
C VAL A 85 23.99 14.48 -1.54
N ALA A 86 24.67 13.64 -0.74
CA ALA A 86 25.01 13.93 0.65
C ALA A 86 25.91 15.17 0.84
N ARG A 87 26.58 15.65 -0.23
CA ARG A 87 27.39 16.88 -0.21
C ARG A 87 26.56 18.15 -0.32
N LEU A 88 25.32 18.02 -0.80
CA LEU A 88 24.42 19.15 -0.99
C LEU A 88 23.69 19.54 0.32
N PRO A 89 23.31 20.82 0.48
CA PRO A 89 22.51 21.23 1.63
C PRO A 89 21.17 20.51 1.67
N ARG A 90 20.84 19.89 2.80
CA ARG A 90 19.64 19.04 2.99
C ARG A 90 18.33 19.73 2.56
N ARG A 91 18.19 21.05 2.81
CA ARG A 91 17.01 21.81 2.41
C ARG A 91 16.80 21.81 0.88
N TRP A 92 17.89 21.97 0.11
CA TRP A 92 17.82 21.98 -1.35
C TRP A 92 17.54 20.60 -1.91
N VAL A 93 18.15 19.56 -1.33
CA VAL A 93 17.87 18.16 -1.70
C VAL A 93 16.41 17.83 -1.49
N PHE A 94 15.84 18.21 -0.34
CA PHE A 94 14.43 18.00 -0.02
C PHE A 94 13.50 18.73 -0.99
N THR A 95 13.74 20.03 -1.25
CA THR A 95 12.93 20.79 -2.19
C THR A 95 13.02 20.24 -3.60
N ALA A 96 14.24 19.96 -4.09
CA ALA A 96 14.45 19.37 -5.41
C ALA A 96 13.75 18.02 -5.57
N LEU A 97 13.78 17.17 -4.52
CA LEU A 97 13.08 15.90 -4.52
C LEU A 97 11.57 16.07 -4.69
N LEU A 98 10.94 16.99 -3.94
CA LEU A 98 9.50 17.24 -4.06
C LEU A 98 9.13 17.82 -5.43
N VAL A 99 9.92 18.77 -5.93
CA VAL A 99 9.71 19.34 -7.28
C VAL A 99 9.85 18.26 -8.34
N TYR A 100 10.88 17.42 -8.26
CA TYR A 100 11.09 16.30 -9.20
C TYR A 100 9.91 15.33 -9.16
N THR A 101 9.47 14.91 -7.96
CA THR A 101 8.35 13.99 -7.79
C THR A 101 7.07 14.57 -8.40
N ALA A 102 6.74 15.82 -8.10
CA ALA A 102 5.57 16.48 -8.67
C ALA A 102 5.68 16.63 -10.19
N ALA A 103 6.85 17.07 -10.70
CA ALA A 103 7.05 17.30 -12.13
C ALA A 103 6.90 16.00 -12.94
N LEU A 104 7.51 14.89 -12.51
CA LEU A 104 7.39 13.62 -13.22
C LEU A 104 5.96 13.09 -13.26
N GLN A 105 5.24 13.18 -12.14
CA GLN A 105 3.84 12.80 -12.09
C GLN A 105 3.00 13.65 -13.06
N ILE A 106 3.18 14.98 -13.06
CA ILE A 106 2.45 15.87 -13.97
C ILE A 106 2.79 15.53 -15.44
N ILE A 107 4.08 15.34 -15.77
CA ILE A 107 4.50 14.95 -17.12
C ILE A 107 3.81 13.64 -17.53
N TRP A 108 3.78 12.65 -16.63
CA TRP A 108 3.12 11.38 -16.90
C TRP A 108 1.63 11.56 -17.14
N LEU A 109 0.91 12.24 -16.24
CA LEU A 109 -0.53 12.48 -16.34
C LEU A 109 -0.91 13.28 -17.60
N VAL A 110 -0.13 14.30 -17.94
CA VAL A 110 -0.32 15.07 -19.17
C VAL A 110 -0.06 14.21 -20.42
N SER A 111 0.93 13.30 -20.37
CA SER A 111 1.17 12.38 -21.49
C SER A 111 0.06 11.35 -21.67
N LEU A 112 -0.59 10.94 -20.59
CA LEU A 112 -1.77 10.04 -20.63
C LEU A 112 -3.01 10.75 -21.15
N SER A 113 -3.28 11.99 -20.69
CA SER A 113 -4.43 12.82 -21.06
C SER A 113 -5.77 12.04 -21.04
N LEU A 114 -6.01 11.25 -19.97
CA LEU A 114 -7.20 10.43 -19.85
C LEU A 114 -8.48 11.28 -19.72
N VAL A 115 -9.51 10.95 -20.47
CA VAL A 115 -10.83 11.57 -20.42
C VAL A 115 -11.89 10.64 -19.85
N THR A 116 -11.69 9.32 -19.94
CA THR A 116 -12.52 8.29 -19.32
C THR A 116 -11.64 7.36 -18.47
N TYR A 117 -12.26 6.56 -17.63
CA TYR A 117 -11.56 5.54 -16.86
C TYR A 117 -12.44 4.31 -16.70
N THR A 118 -11.94 3.15 -17.10
CA THR A 118 -12.75 1.94 -17.29
C THR A 118 -12.57 0.88 -16.19
N TYR A 119 -11.82 1.18 -15.11
CA TYR A 119 -11.73 0.27 -13.97
C TYR A 119 -13.09 0.13 -13.29
N PRO A 120 -13.65 -1.11 -13.15
CA PRO A 120 -15.05 -1.30 -12.77
C PRO A 120 -15.43 -0.64 -11.44
N ASP A 121 -14.61 -0.79 -10.39
CA ASP A 121 -14.88 -0.13 -9.11
C ASP A 121 -14.89 1.39 -9.22
N SER A 122 -13.93 1.95 -9.98
CA SER A 122 -13.89 3.40 -10.20
C SER A 122 -15.12 3.90 -10.95
N GLN A 123 -15.59 3.15 -11.96
CA GLN A 123 -16.81 3.50 -12.71
C GLN A 123 -18.02 3.51 -11.80
N ASN A 124 -18.27 2.44 -11.04
CA ASN A 124 -19.38 2.37 -10.09
C ASN A 124 -19.37 3.54 -9.10
N LEU A 125 -18.18 3.89 -8.58
CA LEU A 125 -18.03 4.99 -7.62
C LEU A 125 -18.23 6.36 -8.27
N MET A 126 -17.72 6.57 -9.50
CA MET A 126 -17.93 7.80 -10.27
C MET A 126 -19.40 7.99 -10.61
N ASP A 127 -20.08 6.95 -11.08
CA ASP A 127 -21.50 7.00 -11.42
C ASP A 127 -22.35 7.31 -10.19
N ALA A 128 -22.11 6.62 -9.07
CA ALA A 128 -22.80 6.89 -7.82
C ALA A 128 -22.57 8.32 -7.31
N ALA A 129 -21.34 8.82 -7.40
CA ALA A 129 -21.02 10.19 -7.04
C ALA A 129 -21.72 11.23 -7.93
N ASN A 130 -21.76 11.00 -9.24
CA ASN A 130 -22.46 11.88 -10.20
C ASN A 130 -23.98 11.90 -9.98
N ILE A 131 -24.57 10.75 -9.64
CA ILE A 131 -25.99 10.64 -9.33
C ILE A 131 -26.32 11.46 -8.09
N LEU A 132 -25.56 11.31 -7.02
CA LEU A 132 -25.72 12.11 -5.79
C LEU A 132 -25.48 13.60 -6.04
N LEU A 133 -24.53 13.95 -6.89
CA LEU A 133 -24.26 15.36 -7.23
C LEU A 133 -25.46 16.03 -7.93
N LYS A 134 -26.24 15.26 -8.68
CA LYS A 134 -27.48 15.70 -9.32
C LYS A 134 -28.68 15.71 -8.37
N GLY A 135 -28.53 15.24 -7.14
CA GLY A 135 -29.61 15.07 -6.17
C GLY A 135 -30.53 13.88 -6.44
N ASP A 136 -30.14 12.99 -7.36
CA ASP A 136 -30.89 11.77 -7.67
C ASP A 136 -30.43 10.62 -6.76
N VAL A 137 -31.37 10.05 -6.01
CA VAL A 137 -31.13 8.90 -5.12
C VAL A 137 -31.82 7.64 -5.58
N SER A 138 -32.51 7.66 -6.71
CA SER A 138 -33.33 6.55 -7.22
C SER A 138 -32.52 5.25 -7.41
N GLN A 139 -31.31 5.35 -7.94
CA GLN A 139 -30.43 4.19 -8.18
C GLN A 139 -29.89 3.54 -6.90
N PHE A 140 -30.05 4.19 -5.75
CA PHE A 140 -29.72 3.60 -4.46
C PHE A 140 -30.89 2.77 -3.91
N GLY A 141 -32.09 2.83 -4.51
CA GLY A 141 -33.25 2.03 -4.14
C GLY A 141 -33.08 0.56 -4.52
N ALA A 142 -33.56 -0.33 -3.65
CA ALA A 142 -33.51 -1.78 -3.86
C ALA A 142 -34.25 -2.22 -5.12
N ASP A 143 -35.32 -1.50 -5.48
CA ASP A 143 -36.20 -1.85 -6.60
C ASP A 143 -35.77 -1.23 -7.93
N TYR A 144 -34.68 -0.45 -7.98
CA TYR A 144 -34.27 0.29 -9.17
C TYR A 144 -34.10 -0.61 -10.40
N CYS A 145 -33.40 -1.74 -10.25
CA CYS A 145 -33.18 -2.70 -11.35
C CYS A 145 -34.26 -3.78 -11.47
N SER A 146 -35.29 -3.76 -10.63
CA SER A 146 -36.37 -4.77 -10.66
C SER A 146 -37.63 -4.33 -11.39
N ALA A 147 -37.73 -3.04 -11.75
CA ALA A 147 -38.93 -2.46 -12.35
C ALA A 147 -38.74 -2.11 -13.84
N GLY A 148 -39.54 -2.71 -14.72
CA GLY A 148 -39.77 -2.29 -16.12
C GLY A 148 -38.54 -2.09 -16.99
N ASP A 149 -38.46 -0.93 -17.63
CA ASP A 149 -37.38 -0.59 -18.57
C ASP A 149 -36.01 -0.52 -17.92
N MET A 150 -35.95 -0.23 -16.59
CA MET A 150 -34.68 -0.14 -15.84
C MET A 150 -34.01 -1.51 -15.67
N GLN A 151 -34.77 -2.61 -15.58
CA GLN A 151 -34.20 -3.95 -15.54
C GLN A 151 -33.38 -4.23 -16.81
N LYS A 152 -33.92 -3.83 -17.95
CA LYS A 152 -33.25 -3.97 -19.24
C LYS A 152 -31.99 -3.12 -19.31
N GLU A 153 -32.04 -1.87 -18.85
CA GLU A 153 -30.89 -0.97 -18.81
C GLU A 153 -29.79 -1.51 -17.87
N CYS A 154 -30.13 -2.00 -16.68
CA CYS A 154 -29.18 -2.62 -15.75
C CYS A 154 -28.49 -3.86 -16.37
N VAL A 155 -29.22 -4.68 -17.11
CA VAL A 155 -28.70 -5.87 -17.80
C VAL A 155 -27.81 -5.49 -18.98
N GLU A 156 -28.25 -4.54 -19.80
CA GLU A 156 -27.50 -4.10 -20.99
C GLU A 156 -26.18 -3.42 -20.65
N ARG A 157 -26.14 -2.63 -19.58
CA ARG A 157 -24.88 -1.99 -19.11
C ARG A 157 -23.91 -2.98 -18.45
N GLY A 158 -24.38 -4.14 -17.99
CA GLY A 158 -23.57 -5.08 -17.23
C GLY A 158 -22.95 -4.50 -15.93
N ILE A 159 -23.45 -3.33 -15.50
CA ILE A 159 -22.98 -2.60 -14.31
C ILE A 159 -24.09 -2.71 -13.26
N PRO A 160 -23.78 -3.14 -12.01
CA PRO A 160 -24.77 -3.18 -10.94
C PRO A 160 -25.27 -1.75 -10.64
N SER A 161 -26.56 -1.63 -10.26
CA SER A 161 -27.05 -0.37 -9.71
C SER A 161 -26.23 0.08 -8.52
N ALA A 162 -26.29 1.37 -8.16
CA ALA A 162 -25.63 1.84 -6.95
C ALA A 162 -26.07 1.03 -5.72
N HIS A 163 -27.36 0.65 -5.61
CA HIS A 163 -27.85 -0.21 -4.53
C HIS A 163 -27.11 -1.55 -4.50
N ALA A 164 -27.04 -2.27 -5.62
CA ALA A 164 -26.38 -3.57 -5.68
C ALA A 164 -24.89 -3.46 -5.32
N TYR A 165 -24.17 -2.46 -5.88
CA TYR A 165 -22.76 -2.25 -5.57
C TYR A 165 -22.51 -1.99 -4.09
N PHE A 166 -23.26 -1.07 -3.46
CA PHE A 166 -23.10 -0.77 -2.03
C PHE A 166 -23.67 -1.86 -1.11
N SER A 167 -24.56 -2.71 -1.60
CA SER A 167 -24.99 -3.91 -0.86
C SER A 167 -23.86 -4.95 -0.76
N TYR A 168 -23.02 -5.09 -1.79
CA TYR A 168 -21.80 -5.91 -1.71
C TYR A 168 -20.74 -5.23 -0.85
N TYR A 169 -20.52 -3.92 -1.04
CA TYR A 169 -19.38 -3.15 -0.54
C TYR A 169 -19.79 -1.87 0.19
N PRO A 170 -20.51 -1.94 1.34
CA PRO A 170 -20.93 -0.72 2.05
C PRO A 170 -19.77 0.23 2.38
N PHE A 171 -18.58 -0.31 2.67
CA PHE A 171 -17.38 0.45 2.99
C PHE A 171 -16.87 1.33 1.83
N GLN A 172 -17.30 1.07 0.61
CA GLN A 172 -16.99 1.90 -0.57
C GLN A 172 -17.71 3.26 -0.55
N SER A 173 -18.62 3.48 0.39
CA SER A 173 -19.21 4.81 0.64
C SER A 173 -18.14 5.88 0.89
N GLY A 174 -17.03 5.54 1.56
CA GLY A 174 -15.92 6.47 1.78
C GLY A 174 -15.22 6.90 0.50
N PRO A 175 -14.70 5.98 -0.31
CA PRO A 175 -14.22 6.26 -1.66
C PRO A 175 -15.20 7.06 -2.52
N MET A 176 -16.48 6.70 -2.54
CA MET A 176 -17.51 7.42 -3.31
C MET A 176 -17.64 8.89 -2.88
N LEU A 177 -17.63 9.17 -1.57
CA LEU A 177 -17.65 10.56 -1.07
C LEU A 177 -16.42 11.36 -1.52
N TRP A 178 -15.28 10.71 -1.74
CA TRP A 178 -14.10 11.37 -2.30
C TRP A 178 -14.31 11.77 -3.77
N TYR A 179 -14.89 10.89 -4.59
CA TYR A 179 -15.26 11.26 -5.97
C TYR A 179 -16.29 12.39 -5.96
N LEU A 180 -17.30 12.31 -5.11
CA LEU A 180 -18.30 13.38 -4.95
C LEU A 180 -17.65 14.72 -4.64
N LEU A 181 -16.69 14.76 -3.71
CA LEU A 181 -15.96 15.98 -3.36
C LEU A 181 -15.16 16.53 -4.55
N ILE A 182 -14.40 15.68 -5.24
CA ILE A 182 -13.60 16.09 -6.40
C ILE A 182 -14.50 16.62 -7.51
N PHE A 183 -15.61 15.94 -7.81
CA PHE A 183 -16.52 16.34 -8.87
C PHE A 183 -17.32 17.58 -8.52
N ALA A 184 -17.67 17.80 -7.27
CA ALA A 184 -18.29 19.02 -6.81
C ALA A 184 -17.36 20.25 -6.93
N LEU A 185 -16.05 20.07 -6.71
CA LEU A 185 -15.07 21.15 -6.76
C LEU A 185 -14.54 21.45 -8.16
N PHE A 186 -14.36 20.42 -8.99
CA PHE A 186 -13.64 20.51 -10.27
C PHE A 186 -14.46 20.12 -11.50
N GLY A 187 -15.73 19.79 -11.30
CA GLY A 187 -16.64 19.36 -12.35
C GLY A 187 -16.80 17.83 -12.45
N SER A 188 -17.98 17.44 -12.92
CA SER A 188 -18.40 16.04 -13.05
C SER A 188 -17.44 15.25 -13.96
N ASN A 189 -17.09 14.05 -13.56
CA ASN A 189 -16.16 13.16 -14.27
C ASN A 189 -14.76 13.75 -14.56
N ASN A 190 -14.31 14.70 -13.77
CA ASN A 190 -12.99 15.29 -13.98
C ASN A 190 -11.86 14.35 -13.46
N ILE A 191 -11.49 13.38 -14.30
CA ILE A 191 -10.46 12.39 -14.03
C ILE A 191 -9.09 13.05 -13.81
N PHE A 192 -8.78 14.07 -14.63
CA PHE A 192 -7.49 14.75 -14.51
C PHE A 192 -7.36 15.47 -13.17
N ALA A 193 -8.41 16.12 -12.68
CA ALA A 193 -8.40 16.72 -11.34
C ALA A 193 -8.19 15.68 -10.24
N PHE A 194 -8.86 14.52 -10.34
CA PHE A 194 -8.65 13.40 -9.41
C PHE A 194 -7.19 12.95 -9.39
N GLN A 195 -6.58 12.78 -10.56
CA GLN A 195 -5.19 12.38 -10.72
C GLN A 195 -4.21 13.42 -10.18
N ILE A 196 -4.46 14.72 -10.42
CA ILE A 196 -3.63 15.82 -9.87
C ILE A 196 -3.66 15.82 -8.34
N VAL A 197 -4.83 15.64 -7.72
CA VAL A 197 -4.94 15.56 -6.26
C VAL A 197 -4.20 14.33 -5.72
N SER A 198 -4.26 13.20 -6.43
CA SER A 198 -3.47 12.00 -6.11
C SER A 198 -1.96 12.26 -6.22
N ALA A 199 -1.51 13.00 -7.24
CA ALA A 199 -0.10 13.39 -7.41
C ALA A 199 0.39 14.31 -6.28
N VAL A 200 -0.45 15.24 -5.83
CA VAL A 200 -0.16 16.08 -4.65
C VAL A 200 -0.03 15.21 -3.39
N ALA A 201 -0.94 14.26 -3.19
CA ALA A 201 -0.89 13.35 -2.04
C ALA A 201 0.36 12.48 -2.05
N ILE A 202 0.78 11.94 -3.21
CA ILE A 202 2.01 11.16 -3.36
C ILE A 202 3.25 12.03 -3.07
N THR A 203 3.28 13.26 -3.57
CA THR A 203 4.38 14.19 -3.29
C THR A 203 4.46 14.52 -1.79
N ALA A 204 3.33 14.71 -1.13
CA ALA A 204 3.24 14.90 0.31
C ALA A 204 3.64 13.62 1.09
N LEU A 205 3.29 12.43 0.58
CA LEU A 205 3.74 11.15 1.14
C LEU A 205 5.27 11.04 1.14
N VAL A 206 5.94 11.46 0.07
CA VAL A 206 7.41 11.50 0.00
C VAL A 206 7.98 12.40 1.10
N ALA A 207 7.36 13.56 1.36
CA ALA A 207 7.77 14.44 2.46
C ALA A 207 7.61 13.78 3.83
N VAL A 208 6.52 13.04 4.05
CA VAL A 208 6.27 12.32 5.30
C VAL A 208 7.26 11.16 5.47
N LEU A 209 7.50 10.37 4.44
CA LEU A 209 8.51 9.29 4.46
C LEU A 209 9.92 9.84 4.72
N TRP A 210 10.27 11.01 4.19
CA TRP A 210 11.51 11.72 4.51
C TRP A 210 11.61 12.04 6.02
N ARG A 211 10.51 12.48 6.65
CA ARG A 211 10.46 12.76 8.10
C ARG A 211 10.61 11.48 8.92
N LEU A 212 9.90 10.42 8.53
CA LEU A 212 10.05 9.10 9.17
C LEU A 212 11.46 8.54 9.02
N GLY A 213 12.10 8.76 7.86
CA GLY A 213 13.52 8.43 7.67
C GLY A 213 14.44 9.12 8.69
N GLY A 214 14.16 10.39 9.02
CA GLY A 214 14.88 11.11 10.05
C GLY A 214 14.70 10.51 11.45
N LEU A 215 13.46 10.14 11.79
CA LEU A 215 13.17 9.46 13.05
C LEU A 215 13.75 8.04 13.10
N LEU A 216 13.86 7.36 11.96
CA LEU A 216 14.54 6.05 11.86
C LEU A 216 16.04 6.15 12.15
N GLY A 217 16.67 7.31 11.86
CA GLY A 217 18.10 7.58 12.10
C GLY A 217 18.94 7.76 10.83
N LEU A 218 18.34 8.24 9.71
CA LEU A 218 19.09 8.55 8.50
C LEU A 218 20.04 9.74 8.71
N ASP A 219 21.31 9.54 8.36
CA ASP A 219 22.32 10.59 8.26
C ASP A 219 22.31 11.25 6.86
N LYS A 220 23.30 12.10 6.56
CA LYS A 220 23.39 12.77 5.25
C LYS A 220 23.46 11.78 4.08
N LYS A 221 24.16 10.64 4.23
CA LYS A 221 24.31 9.61 3.19
C LYS A 221 23.00 8.83 3.05
N GLY A 222 22.32 8.53 4.17
CA GLY A 222 20.99 7.93 4.20
C GLY A 222 19.94 8.81 3.50
N TYR A 223 19.95 10.11 3.72
CA TYR A 223 19.06 11.03 2.99
C TYR A 223 19.39 11.14 1.50
N GLY A 224 20.68 11.07 1.15
CA GLY A 224 21.10 10.98 -0.25
C GLY A 224 20.55 9.71 -0.91
N ALA A 225 20.66 8.58 -0.23
CA ALA A 225 20.12 7.31 -0.70
C ALA A 225 18.58 7.35 -0.82
N PHE A 226 17.88 7.88 0.20
CA PHE A 226 16.43 8.07 0.15
C PHE A 226 16.00 8.86 -1.09
N THR A 227 16.71 9.97 -1.37
CA THR A 227 16.45 10.81 -2.54
C THR A 227 16.58 10.00 -3.84
N VAL A 228 17.68 9.28 -4.02
CA VAL A 228 17.91 8.49 -5.24
C VAL A 228 16.86 7.38 -5.37
N LEU A 229 16.53 6.68 -4.27
CA LEU A 229 15.53 5.61 -4.28
C LEU A 229 14.13 6.13 -4.67
N ILE A 230 13.71 7.29 -4.17
CA ILE A 230 12.45 7.92 -4.60
C ILE A 230 12.52 8.31 -6.07
N MET A 231 13.59 8.96 -6.51
CA MET A 231 13.73 9.43 -7.90
C MET A 231 13.73 8.28 -8.92
N THR A 232 14.12 7.09 -8.51
CA THR A 232 14.18 5.89 -9.35
C THR A 232 12.99 4.95 -9.20
N CYS A 233 12.04 5.24 -8.29
CA CYS A 233 10.86 4.43 -8.05
C CYS A 233 9.74 4.79 -9.03
N VAL A 234 9.74 4.19 -10.22
CA VAL A 234 8.75 4.46 -11.27
C VAL A 234 7.33 4.12 -10.81
N PRO A 235 7.05 2.98 -10.14
CA PRO A 235 5.70 2.68 -9.66
C PRO A 235 5.11 3.77 -8.76
N LEU A 236 5.93 4.43 -7.94
CA LEU A 236 5.48 5.57 -7.12
C LEU A 236 5.02 6.74 -7.98
N MET A 237 5.75 7.04 -9.07
CA MET A 237 5.42 8.16 -9.96
C MET A 237 4.17 7.87 -10.81
N MET A 238 4.00 6.63 -11.27
CA MET A 238 2.84 6.21 -12.05
C MET A 238 1.59 5.97 -11.20
N PHE A 239 1.73 5.83 -9.89
CA PHE A 239 0.60 5.57 -8.99
C PHE A 239 -0.48 6.68 -9.03
N ALA A 240 -0.10 7.92 -9.38
CA ALA A 240 -1.03 9.02 -9.56
C ALA A 240 -2.05 8.79 -10.70
N ALA A 241 -1.72 7.93 -11.68
CA ALA A 241 -2.62 7.60 -12.78
C ALA A 241 -3.79 6.70 -12.35
N PHE A 242 -3.66 5.97 -11.25
CA PHE A 242 -4.72 5.12 -10.72
C PHE A 242 -5.87 5.97 -10.17
N VAL A 243 -6.98 5.99 -10.89
CA VAL A 243 -8.18 6.75 -10.50
C VAL A 243 -8.95 5.96 -9.44
N TYR A 244 -8.33 5.87 -8.26
CA TYR A 244 -8.89 5.28 -7.05
C TYR A 244 -8.18 5.90 -5.83
N PRO A 245 -8.84 6.15 -4.68
CA PRO A 245 -8.27 6.99 -3.63
C PRO A 245 -7.20 6.30 -2.76
N ASN A 246 -6.59 5.21 -3.23
CA ASN A 246 -5.56 4.47 -2.50
C ASN A 246 -4.37 5.36 -2.09
N ALA A 247 -3.84 6.16 -3.04
CA ALA A 247 -2.68 7.02 -2.78
C ALA A 247 -2.99 8.08 -1.72
N VAL A 248 -4.16 8.71 -1.82
CA VAL A 248 -4.63 9.74 -0.88
C VAL A 248 -4.83 9.14 0.51
N GLY A 249 -5.52 8.00 0.61
CA GLY A 249 -5.76 7.32 1.88
C GLY A 249 -4.45 6.88 2.55
N PHE A 250 -3.50 6.38 1.77
CA PHE A 250 -2.20 5.97 2.30
C PHE A 250 -1.39 7.15 2.82
N PHE A 251 -1.32 8.24 2.03
CA PHE A 251 -0.68 9.48 2.48
C PHE A 251 -1.26 9.97 3.82
N ILE A 252 -2.59 10.08 3.92
CA ILE A 252 -3.26 10.57 5.13
C ILE A 252 -2.94 9.66 6.32
N THR A 253 -2.99 8.33 6.11
CA THR A 253 -2.69 7.36 7.18
C THR A 253 -1.25 7.45 7.66
N VAL A 254 -0.27 7.52 6.74
CA VAL A 254 1.16 7.61 7.11
C VAL A 254 1.47 8.98 7.71
N CYS A 255 0.80 10.05 7.26
CA CYS A 255 0.88 11.39 7.88
C CYS A 255 0.40 11.36 9.34
N GLY A 256 -0.75 10.72 9.60
CA GLY A 256 -1.24 10.51 10.97
C GLY A 256 -0.23 9.73 11.83
N ALA A 257 0.35 8.67 11.31
CA ALA A 257 1.36 7.87 12.01
C ALA A 257 2.64 8.70 12.31
N TRP A 258 3.07 9.56 11.38
CA TRP A 258 4.17 10.50 11.63
C TRP A 258 3.83 11.52 12.72
N ILE A 259 2.61 12.10 12.72
CA ILE A 259 2.16 13.02 13.77
C ILE A 259 2.19 12.33 15.15
N ILE A 260 1.76 11.06 15.24
CA ILE A 260 1.86 10.28 16.48
C ILE A 260 3.32 10.13 16.91
N ALA A 261 4.23 9.81 15.99
CA ALA A 261 5.66 9.69 16.26
C ALA A 261 6.25 11.00 16.85
N GLU A 262 5.90 12.16 16.25
CA GLU A 262 6.29 13.47 16.79
C GLU A 262 5.67 13.73 18.18
N GLY A 263 4.44 13.25 18.41
CA GLY A 263 3.82 13.30 19.75
C GLY A 263 4.64 12.58 20.82
N PHE A 264 5.25 11.43 20.51
CA PHE A 264 6.15 10.70 21.41
C PHE A 264 7.48 11.42 21.64
N ARG A 265 7.88 12.32 20.72
CA ARG A 265 9.10 13.14 20.85
C ARG A 265 8.89 14.35 21.79
N MET A 266 7.65 14.82 21.92
CA MET A 266 7.32 16.02 22.69
C MET A 266 7.50 15.80 24.19
N GLN A 267 8.11 16.77 24.88
CA GLN A 267 8.34 16.71 26.33
C GLN A 267 7.10 17.14 27.13
N LYS A 268 6.37 18.14 26.64
CA LYS A 268 5.17 18.66 27.31
C LYS A 268 3.98 17.72 27.09
N SER A 269 3.22 17.42 28.15
CA SER A 269 2.14 16.44 28.12
C SER A 269 0.98 16.83 27.19
N TRP A 270 0.50 18.07 27.27
CA TRP A 270 -0.62 18.51 26.44
C TRP A 270 -0.33 18.51 24.93
N PRO A 271 0.78 19.12 24.43
CA PRO A 271 1.10 19.03 23.01
C PRO A 271 1.29 17.58 22.54
N SER A 272 1.90 16.73 23.37
CA SER A 272 2.05 15.30 23.09
C SER A 272 0.69 14.61 22.96
N ALA A 273 -0.24 14.86 23.89
CA ALA A 273 -1.59 14.28 23.86
C ALA A 273 -2.34 14.72 22.60
N PHE A 274 -2.33 16.03 22.27
CA PHE A 274 -2.98 16.56 21.07
C PHE A 274 -2.38 15.96 19.79
N ALA A 275 -1.07 15.79 19.71
CA ALA A 275 -0.43 15.17 18.56
C ALA A 275 -0.81 13.69 18.42
N ILE A 276 -0.85 12.92 19.53
CA ILE A 276 -1.26 11.51 19.52
C ILE A 276 -2.72 11.39 19.10
N VAL A 277 -3.64 12.16 19.72
CA VAL A 277 -5.07 12.16 19.37
C VAL A 277 -5.25 12.56 17.91
N GLY A 278 -4.72 13.71 17.51
CA GLY A 278 -4.84 14.22 16.14
C GLY A 278 -4.28 13.24 15.10
N GLY A 279 -3.14 12.62 15.40
CA GLY A 279 -2.53 11.63 14.51
C GLY A 279 -3.41 10.39 14.32
N PHE A 280 -4.01 9.83 15.38
CA PHE A 280 -4.95 8.71 15.23
C PHE A 280 -6.23 9.11 14.50
N LEU A 281 -6.79 10.29 14.74
CA LEU A 281 -7.95 10.79 14.00
C LEU A 281 -7.64 10.95 12.51
N VAL A 282 -6.46 11.49 12.17
CA VAL A 282 -5.97 11.57 10.78
C VAL A 282 -5.83 10.17 10.18
N CYS A 283 -5.26 9.20 10.90
CA CYS A 283 -5.23 7.80 10.44
C CYS A 283 -6.66 7.26 10.18
N GLY A 284 -7.62 7.58 11.05
CA GLY A 284 -9.03 7.20 10.88
C GLY A 284 -9.63 7.72 9.57
N VAL A 285 -9.32 8.96 9.20
CA VAL A 285 -9.69 9.50 7.88
C VAL A 285 -9.04 8.71 6.75
N GLY A 286 -7.78 8.28 6.89
CA GLY A 286 -7.12 7.44 5.88
C GLY A 286 -7.80 6.08 5.66
N ILE A 287 -8.34 5.46 6.73
CA ILE A 287 -9.09 4.19 6.64
C ILE A 287 -10.38 4.36 5.82
N VAL A 288 -10.99 5.54 5.83
CA VAL A 288 -12.18 5.86 5.02
C VAL A 288 -11.95 5.56 3.53
N PHE A 289 -10.73 5.81 3.04
CA PHE A 289 -10.36 5.60 1.63
C PHE A 289 -10.00 4.16 1.29
N LYS A 290 -9.43 3.43 2.24
CA LYS A 290 -9.07 2.02 2.05
C LYS A 290 -9.05 1.32 3.40
N SER A 291 -9.96 0.36 3.60
CA SER A 291 -10.13 -0.35 4.87
C SER A 291 -8.85 -1.06 5.36
N THR A 292 -8.00 -1.54 4.45
CA THR A 292 -6.73 -2.22 4.81
C THR A 292 -5.73 -1.29 5.49
N TYR A 293 -5.88 0.04 5.41
CA TYR A 293 -5.00 0.98 6.14
C TYR A 293 -5.22 0.95 7.66
N GLN A 294 -6.26 0.28 8.16
CA GLN A 294 -6.37 -0.08 9.58
C GLN A 294 -5.13 -0.84 10.10
N ILE A 295 -4.40 -1.54 9.23
CA ILE A 295 -3.13 -2.21 9.57
C ILE A 295 -2.12 -1.21 10.11
N VAL A 296 -2.03 -0.03 9.52
CA VAL A 296 -1.12 1.03 9.99
C VAL A 296 -1.55 1.58 11.35
N VAL A 297 -2.87 1.68 11.60
CA VAL A 297 -3.40 2.09 12.92
C VAL A 297 -3.04 1.06 13.99
N LEU A 298 -3.23 -0.23 13.70
CA LEU A 298 -2.84 -1.31 14.61
C LEU A 298 -1.33 -1.34 14.84
N ALA A 299 -0.54 -1.14 13.79
CA ALA A 299 0.91 -1.03 13.88
C ALA A 299 1.35 0.19 14.72
N ALA A 300 0.66 1.34 14.58
CA ALA A 300 0.91 2.54 15.39
C ALA A 300 0.55 2.31 16.86
N LEU A 301 -0.55 1.61 17.15
CA LEU A 301 -0.91 1.25 18.51
C LEU A 301 0.12 0.30 19.14
N LEU A 302 0.57 -0.72 18.39
CA LEU A 302 1.65 -1.60 18.83
C LEU A 302 2.96 -0.81 19.06
N ALA A 303 3.32 0.09 18.15
CA ALA A 303 4.49 0.95 18.28
C ALA A 303 4.40 1.88 19.51
N ALA A 304 3.19 2.37 19.84
CA ALA A 304 2.93 3.16 21.04
C ALA A 304 3.23 2.38 22.32
N VAL A 305 2.91 1.08 22.37
CA VAL A 305 3.27 0.22 23.52
C VAL A 305 4.78 0.25 23.75
N PHE A 306 5.60 0.05 22.72
CA PHE A 306 7.05 0.04 22.84
C PHE A 306 7.64 1.43 23.14
N ALA A 307 7.07 2.49 22.55
CA ALA A 307 7.47 3.87 22.83
C ALA A 307 7.20 4.25 24.30
N VAL A 308 6.02 3.86 24.83
CA VAL A 308 5.69 4.04 26.26
C VAL A 308 6.58 3.19 27.14
N TRP A 309 6.94 1.99 26.68
CA TRP A 309 7.90 1.16 27.42
C TRP A 309 9.28 1.84 27.54
N GLN A 310 9.70 2.58 26.51
CA GLN A 310 10.95 3.35 26.52
C GLN A 310 10.88 4.58 27.45
N ASN A 311 9.83 5.43 27.33
CA ASN A 311 9.75 6.73 28.02
C ASN A 311 8.99 6.72 29.35
N ARG A 312 8.32 5.60 29.68
CA ARG A 312 7.57 5.39 30.94
C ARG A 312 6.33 6.29 31.13
N ARG A 313 5.85 6.92 30.10
CA ARG A 313 4.66 7.80 30.16
C ARG A 313 3.39 6.99 29.87
N ILE A 314 2.92 6.21 30.85
CA ILE A 314 1.78 5.28 30.69
C ILE A 314 0.51 5.97 30.16
N TRP A 315 0.27 7.23 30.51
CA TRP A 315 -0.87 7.98 30.01
C TRP A 315 -0.92 8.07 28.48
N GLN A 316 0.24 8.10 27.81
CA GLN A 316 0.30 8.11 26.33
C GLN A 316 -0.29 6.83 25.72
N LEU A 317 -0.17 5.68 26.42
CA LEU A 317 -0.79 4.44 25.96
C LEU A 317 -2.32 4.50 26.06
N PHE A 318 -2.87 5.02 27.16
CA PHE A 318 -4.30 5.20 27.31
C PHE A 318 -4.86 6.16 26.25
N VAL A 319 -4.19 7.28 26.00
CA VAL A 319 -4.55 8.22 24.93
C VAL A 319 -4.49 7.53 23.58
N SER A 320 -3.44 6.76 23.28
CA SER A 320 -3.31 6.03 22.00
C SER A 320 -4.43 5.01 21.83
N LEU A 321 -4.78 4.26 22.87
CA LEU A 321 -5.85 3.27 22.82
C LEU A 321 -7.22 3.92 22.54
N LEU A 322 -7.58 4.95 23.31
CA LEU A 322 -8.85 5.65 23.13
C LEU A 322 -8.95 6.32 21.76
N SER A 323 -7.84 6.94 21.31
CA SER A 323 -7.81 7.61 20.01
C SER A 323 -7.84 6.61 18.85
N SER A 324 -7.26 5.41 18.99
CA SER A 324 -7.37 4.36 17.98
C SER A 324 -8.80 3.85 17.83
N LEU A 325 -9.56 3.71 18.94
CA LEU A 325 -10.97 3.38 18.88
C LEU A 325 -11.78 4.47 18.16
N ALA A 326 -11.48 5.76 18.41
CA ALA A 326 -12.08 6.86 17.67
C ALA A 326 -11.73 6.83 16.17
N ALA A 327 -10.50 6.46 15.80
CA ALA A 327 -10.10 6.28 14.40
C ALA A 327 -10.94 5.21 13.69
N PHE A 328 -11.18 4.07 14.35
CA PHE A 328 -12.07 3.02 13.80
C PHE A 328 -13.54 3.48 13.72
N ALA A 329 -14.01 4.29 14.67
CA ALA A 329 -15.37 4.86 14.60
C ALA A 329 -15.51 5.82 13.41
N ILE A 330 -14.53 6.70 13.15
CA ILE A 330 -14.51 7.60 12.00
C ILE A 330 -14.63 6.83 10.68
N SER A 331 -13.98 5.69 10.55
CA SER A 331 -14.03 4.89 9.32
C SER A 331 -15.44 4.38 8.95
N LYS A 332 -16.39 4.37 9.90
CA LYS A 332 -17.78 3.96 9.68
C LYS A 332 -18.71 5.13 9.30
N LEU A 333 -18.29 6.38 9.55
CA LEU A 333 -19.12 7.56 9.31
C LEU A 333 -19.62 7.67 7.85
N PRO A 334 -18.80 7.40 6.80
CA PRO A 334 -19.27 7.51 5.43
C PRO A 334 -20.46 6.61 5.11
N VAL A 335 -20.49 5.38 5.62
CA VAL A 335 -21.60 4.45 5.41
C VAL A 335 -22.88 5.03 6.02
N VAL A 336 -22.82 5.48 7.28
CA VAL A 336 -23.95 6.08 7.97
C VAL A 336 -24.45 7.33 7.24
N LEU A 337 -23.52 8.18 6.78
CA LEU A 337 -23.85 9.41 6.07
C LEU A 337 -24.57 9.13 4.75
N VAL A 338 -24.04 8.22 3.92
CA VAL A 338 -24.64 7.89 2.63
C VAL A 338 -25.99 7.21 2.80
N GLN A 339 -26.12 6.29 3.77
CA GLN A 339 -27.41 5.67 4.09
C GLN A 339 -28.45 6.71 4.55
N SER A 340 -28.04 7.70 5.35
CA SER A 340 -28.96 8.76 5.79
C SER A 340 -29.38 9.69 4.63
N TRP A 341 -28.50 9.99 3.69
CA TRP A 341 -28.80 10.84 2.53
C TRP A 341 -29.70 10.14 1.52
N THR A 342 -29.48 8.85 1.30
CA THR A 342 -30.24 8.07 0.32
C THR A 342 -31.52 7.46 0.90
N GLY A 343 -31.68 7.43 2.22
CA GLY A 343 -32.77 6.74 2.88
C GLY A 343 -32.70 5.22 2.76
N GLN A 344 -31.56 4.66 2.31
CA GLN A 344 -31.42 3.23 2.01
C GLN A 344 -30.49 2.55 3.03
N ASN A 345 -30.76 1.27 3.30
CA ASN A 345 -29.90 0.43 4.13
C ASN A 345 -29.16 -0.58 3.23
N PHE A 346 -27.85 -0.48 3.17
CA PHE A 346 -27.01 -1.38 2.37
C PHE A 346 -26.71 -2.71 3.05
N GLY A 347 -27.20 -2.94 4.28
CA GLY A 347 -26.92 -4.15 5.04
C GLY A 347 -25.49 -4.20 5.58
N LYS A 348 -25.01 -5.42 5.83
CA LYS A 348 -23.67 -5.66 6.40
C LYS A 348 -22.58 -5.84 5.32
N GLY A 349 -22.98 -5.99 4.06
CA GLY A 349 -22.08 -6.34 2.97
C GLY A 349 -21.54 -7.77 3.06
N MET A 350 -20.52 -8.06 2.28
CA MET A 350 -19.84 -9.35 2.32
C MET A 350 -19.06 -9.54 3.61
N PRO A 351 -19.11 -10.73 4.24
CA PRO A 351 -18.32 -11.03 5.43
C PRO A 351 -16.81 -10.92 5.18
N MET A 352 -16.06 -10.52 6.20
CA MET A 352 -14.58 -10.49 6.11
C MET A 352 -13.99 -11.86 5.72
N LEU A 353 -14.61 -12.94 6.15
CA LEU A 353 -14.14 -14.29 5.84
C LEU A 353 -14.29 -14.64 4.35
N SER A 354 -15.22 -14.00 3.63
CA SER A 354 -15.37 -14.16 2.18
C SER A 354 -14.16 -13.63 1.42
N TRP A 355 -13.51 -12.60 1.92
CA TRP A 355 -12.26 -12.07 1.34
C TRP A 355 -11.07 -13.00 1.60
N VAL A 356 -11.05 -13.71 2.74
CA VAL A 356 -10.06 -14.75 3.00
C VAL A 356 -10.30 -15.95 2.10
N ALA A 357 -11.56 -16.36 1.92
CA ALA A 357 -11.93 -17.44 1.00
C ALA A 357 -11.50 -17.09 -0.44
N LEU A 358 -11.81 -15.87 -0.89
CA LEU A 358 -11.35 -15.36 -2.19
C LEU A 358 -9.82 -15.40 -2.30
N GLY A 359 -9.12 -14.92 -1.28
CA GLY A 359 -7.66 -14.88 -1.23
C GLY A 359 -6.99 -16.26 -1.21
N LEU A 360 -7.73 -17.33 -0.91
CA LEU A 360 -7.28 -18.74 -0.94
C LEU A 360 -7.85 -19.52 -2.12
N SER A 361 -8.64 -18.88 -2.99
CA SER A 361 -9.23 -19.54 -4.16
C SER A 361 -8.30 -19.50 -5.37
N GLU A 362 -8.57 -20.35 -6.33
CA GLU A 362 -7.93 -20.42 -7.64
C GLU A 362 -8.96 -20.23 -8.75
N SER A 363 -8.53 -19.65 -9.87
CA SER A 363 -9.31 -19.49 -11.08
C SER A 363 -8.38 -19.59 -12.29
N ASP A 364 -8.88 -20.11 -13.42
CA ASP A 364 -8.05 -20.48 -14.58
C ASP A 364 -7.32 -19.32 -15.26
N ASN A 365 -7.82 -18.10 -15.12
CA ASN A 365 -7.31 -16.96 -15.91
C ASN A 365 -6.65 -15.86 -15.07
N VAL A 366 -6.55 -16.04 -13.75
CA VAL A 366 -5.96 -15.06 -12.83
C VAL A 366 -4.99 -15.75 -11.87
N PRO A 367 -4.02 -15.03 -11.29
CA PRO A 367 -3.13 -15.59 -10.29
C PRO A 367 -3.87 -16.13 -9.07
N PRO A 368 -3.27 -17.07 -8.32
CA PRO A 368 -3.85 -17.58 -7.09
C PRO A 368 -4.24 -16.45 -6.12
N GLY A 369 -5.47 -16.50 -5.61
CA GLY A 369 -5.98 -15.55 -4.65
C GLY A 369 -6.38 -14.17 -5.19
N TRP A 370 -6.32 -13.99 -6.51
CA TRP A 370 -6.81 -12.76 -7.15
C TRP A 370 -8.33 -12.77 -7.24
N TRP A 371 -8.91 -11.59 -7.51
CA TRP A 371 -10.34 -11.43 -7.60
C TRP A 371 -10.97 -12.44 -8.58
N ASN A 372 -12.00 -13.10 -8.09
CA ASN A 372 -12.90 -13.94 -8.86
C ASN A 372 -14.31 -13.80 -8.26
N ARG A 373 -15.31 -14.41 -8.87
CA ARG A 373 -16.70 -14.22 -8.44
C ARG A 373 -17.09 -14.95 -7.15
N PHE A 374 -16.19 -15.70 -6.48
CA PHE A 374 -16.52 -16.53 -5.31
C PHE A 374 -17.37 -15.79 -4.25
N ALA A 375 -16.92 -14.60 -3.83
CA ALA A 375 -17.60 -13.84 -2.79
C ALA A 375 -18.95 -13.28 -3.27
N MET A 376 -19.03 -12.81 -4.53
CA MET A 376 -20.28 -12.35 -5.13
C MET A 376 -21.28 -13.49 -5.33
N ASP A 377 -20.83 -14.62 -5.83
CA ASP A 377 -21.68 -15.81 -6.03
C ASP A 377 -22.23 -16.33 -4.71
N ALA A 378 -21.44 -16.31 -3.63
CA ALA A 378 -21.91 -16.64 -2.30
C ALA A 378 -22.97 -15.64 -1.80
N PHE A 379 -22.76 -14.35 -2.01
CA PHE A 379 -23.70 -13.29 -1.68
C PHE A 379 -25.04 -13.46 -2.41
N GLU A 380 -25.00 -13.63 -3.74
CA GLU A 380 -26.18 -13.77 -4.59
C GLU A 380 -26.98 -15.04 -4.26
N ARG A 381 -26.29 -16.20 -4.11
CA ARG A 381 -26.93 -17.48 -3.77
C ARG A 381 -27.61 -17.50 -2.42
N THR A 382 -27.12 -16.70 -1.48
CA THR A 382 -27.69 -16.65 -0.11
C THR A 382 -28.74 -15.56 0.06
N GLY A 383 -29.06 -14.79 -0.98
CA GLY A 383 -29.97 -13.66 -0.87
C GLY A 383 -29.52 -12.61 0.15
N ASN A 384 -28.20 -12.35 0.22
CA ASN A 384 -27.58 -11.42 1.17
C ASN A 384 -27.63 -11.87 2.65
N ASP A 385 -27.83 -13.17 2.93
CA ASP A 385 -27.74 -13.68 4.31
C ASP A 385 -26.27 -13.74 4.76
N TYR A 386 -25.89 -12.81 5.64
CA TYR A 386 -24.53 -12.67 6.15
C TYR A 386 -24.04 -13.90 6.93
N ALA A 387 -24.92 -14.59 7.68
CA ALA A 387 -24.54 -15.75 8.46
C ALA A 387 -24.26 -16.95 7.55
N LEU A 388 -25.10 -17.17 6.56
CA LEU A 388 -24.94 -18.25 5.58
C LEU A 388 -23.71 -18.01 4.69
N GLN A 389 -23.45 -16.77 4.22
CA GLN A 389 -22.20 -16.41 3.51
C GLN A 389 -20.97 -16.71 4.36
N SER A 390 -21.02 -16.35 5.66
CA SER A 390 -19.90 -16.62 6.59
C SER A 390 -19.66 -18.10 6.77
N GLN A 391 -20.72 -18.92 6.80
CA GLN A 391 -20.62 -20.37 6.88
C GLN A 391 -19.98 -20.96 5.62
N ILE A 392 -20.48 -20.60 4.42
CA ILE A 392 -19.91 -21.05 3.14
C ILE A 392 -18.42 -20.71 3.05
N SER A 393 -18.08 -19.47 3.42
CA SER A 393 -16.68 -19.02 3.38
C SER A 393 -15.80 -19.77 4.38
N LYS A 394 -16.33 -20.08 5.59
CA LYS A 394 -15.63 -20.86 6.61
C LYS A 394 -15.34 -22.29 6.14
N GLU A 395 -16.35 -22.94 5.58
CA GLU A 395 -16.22 -24.31 5.06
C GLU A 395 -15.19 -24.37 3.92
N PHE A 396 -15.24 -23.38 3.01
CA PHE A 396 -14.25 -23.28 1.94
C PHE A 396 -12.82 -23.09 2.49
N VAL A 397 -12.62 -22.14 3.40
CA VAL A 397 -11.29 -21.87 4.01
C VAL A 397 -10.76 -23.11 4.73
N GLN A 398 -11.61 -23.81 5.50
CA GLN A 398 -11.23 -25.05 6.17
C GLN A 398 -10.83 -26.14 5.16
N GLY A 399 -11.59 -26.29 4.07
CA GLY A 399 -11.28 -27.21 2.98
C GLY A 399 -9.93 -26.92 2.34
N ARG A 400 -9.64 -25.64 2.03
CA ARG A 400 -8.34 -25.23 1.45
C ARG A 400 -7.17 -25.50 2.38
N PHE A 401 -7.29 -25.19 3.68
CA PHE A 401 -6.22 -25.54 4.63
C PHE A 401 -6.02 -27.05 4.75
N SER A 402 -7.10 -27.84 4.76
CA SER A 402 -7.00 -29.30 4.74
C SER A 402 -6.28 -29.81 3.48
N GLU A 403 -6.62 -29.25 2.31
CA GLU A 403 -5.97 -29.58 1.05
C GLU A 403 -4.46 -29.26 1.09
N PHE A 404 -4.06 -28.08 1.56
CA PHE A 404 -2.65 -27.72 1.67
C PHE A 404 -1.86 -28.61 2.64
N LEU A 405 -2.51 -29.11 3.70
CA LEU A 405 -1.90 -30.06 4.63
C LEU A 405 -1.72 -31.46 4.00
N HIS A 406 -2.68 -31.92 3.18
CA HIS A 406 -2.60 -33.20 2.49
C HIS A 406 -1.73 -33.15 1.22
N ASN A 407 -1.62 -31.97 0.60
CA ASN A 407 -0.79 -31.72 -0.57
C ASN A 407 0.12 -30.49 -0.34
N PRO A 408 1.20 -30.61 0.47
CA PRO A 408 2.09 -29.49 0.76
C PRO A 408 2.75 -28.89 -0.48
N SER A 409 3.05 -29.69 -1.50
CA SER A 409 3.64 -29.21 -2.76
C SER A 409 2.67 -28.32 -3.54
N GLY A 410 1.37 -28.65 -3.52
CA GLY A 410 0.31 -27.80 -4.06
C GLY A 410 0.20 -26.49 -3.29
N GLY A 411 0.23 -26.55 -1.96
CA GLY A 411 0.23 -25.36 -1.10
C GLY A 411 1.43 -24.44 -1.37
N VAL A 412 2.63 -24.99 -1.46
CA VAL A 412 3.84 -24.22 -1.80
C VAL A 412 3.70 -23.55 -3.17
N ARG A 413 3.20 -24.26 -4.19
CA ARG A 413 2.96 -23.70 -5.52
C ARG A 413 1.96 -22.55 -5.49
N PHE A 414 0.83 -22.74 -4.78
CA PHE A 414 -0.20 -21.73 -4.60
C PHE A 414 0.39 -20.44 -4.00
N PHE A 415 1.01 -20.52 -2.82
CA PHE A 415 1.55 -19.35 -2.14
C PHE A 415 2.74 -18.74 -2.87
N THR A 416 3.56 -19.52 -3.56
CA THR A 416 4.64 -18.97 -4.40
C THR A 416 4.08 -18.16 -5.55
N GLY A 417 3.09 -18.68 -6.29
CA GLY A 417 2.43 -17.96 -7.37
C GLY A 417 1.73 -16.68 -6.87
N LYS A 418 1.00 -16.79 -5.75
CA LYS A 418 0.34 -15.66 -5.12
C LYS A 418 1.33 -14.56 -4.72
N LEU A 419 2.36 -14.90 -3.93
CA LEU A 419 3.36 -13.94 -3.48
C LEU A 419 4.17 -13.33 -4.63
N ALA A 420 4.49 -14.13 -5.66
CA ALA A 420 5.16 -13.60 -6.84
C ALA A 420 4.31 -12.56 -7.55
N SER A 421 3.01 -12.83 -7.75
CA SER A 421 2.11 -11.88 -8.41
C SER A 421 1.84 -10.61 -7.61
N GLU A 422 1.94 -10.65 -6.28
CA GLU A 422 1.71 -9.50 -5.40
C GLU A 422 2.96 -8.65 -5.17
N TRP A 423 4.11 -9.30 -4.99
CA TRP A 423 5.32 -8.65 -4.47
C TRP A 423 6.52 -8.70 -5.41
N ALA A 424 6.48 -9.53 -6.47
CA ALA A 424 7.51 -9.58 -7.50
C ALA A 424 7.02 -9.09 -8.88
N GLU A 425 5.77 -8.63 -8.99
CA GLU A 425 5.29 -7.87 -10.14
C GLU A 425 5.85 -6.44 -10.01
N PRO A 426 6.79 -6.04 -10.88
CA PRO A 426 7.66 -4.90 -10.60
C PRO A 426 7.00 -3.53 -10.78
N SER A 427 5.93 -3.45 -11.59
CA SER A 427 5.18 -2.21 -11.80
C SER A 427 4.11 -1.97 -10.73
N PHE A 428 3.81 -2.94 -9.88
CA PHE A 428 2.68 -2.90 -8.96
C PHE A 428 1.37 -2.48 -9.64
N MET A 429 1.10 -3.02 -10.83
CA MET A 429 -0.04 -2.66 -11.70
C MET A 429 -0.12 -1.19 -12.12
N THR A 430 0.82 -0.33 -11.76
CA THR A 430 0.70 1.10 -12.09
C THR A 430 0.78 1.37 -13.59
N SER A 431 1.55 0.56 -14.33
CA SER A 431 1.54 0.59 -15.79
C SER A 431 0.17 0.18 -16.36
N LEU A 432 -0.40 -0.93 -15.84
CA LEU A 432 -1.71 -1.42 -16.25
C LEU A 432 -2.80 -0.35 -15.99
N TYR A 433 -2.83 0.21 -14.78
CA TYR A 433 -3.82 1.24 -14.43
C TYR A 433 -3.62 2.57 -15.17
N SER A 434 -2.44 2.82 -15.72
CA SER A 434 -2.22 3.94 -16.62
C SER A 434 -2.86 3.72 -18.00
N GLU A 435 -3.14 2.46 -18.38
CA GLU A 435 -3.77 2.10 -19.67
C GLU A 435 -5.30 2.04 -19.60
N LEU A 436 -5.91 2.08 -18.38
CA LEU A 436 -7.34 1.91 -18.16
C LEU A 436 -8.14 3.19 -18.43
N GLY A 437 -8.08 3.72 -19.63
CA GLY A 437 -8.88 4.87 -19.99
C GLY A 437 -8.68 5.30 -21.44
N GLU A 438 -9.63 6.05 -21.96
CA GLU A 438 -9.48 6.68 -23.25
C GLU A 438 -8.69 7.97 -23.12
N SER A 439 -7.67 8.12 -23.96
CA SER A 439 -6.87 9.33 -24.05
C SER A 439 -7.46 10.30 -25.07
N SER A 440 -7.53 11.57 -24.74
CA SER A 440 -7.89 12.63 -25.69
C SER A 440 -6.86 12.82 -26.80
N ARG A 441 -5.65 12.26 -26.66
CA ARG A 441 -4.51 12.42 -27.57
C ARG A 441 -3.91 11.11 -28.10
N TYR A 442 -4.60 9.98 -27.95
CA TYR A 442 -4.08 8.68 -28.38
C TYR A 442 -2.68 8.41 -27.81
N PHE A 443 -2.48 8.36 -26.49
CA PHE A 443 -1.17 8.10 -25.88
C PHE A 443 -0.01 8.62 -26.74
N ALA A 444 0.01 9.92 -27.05
CA ALA A 444 1.01 10.49 -27.93
C ALA A 444 2.37 10.58 -27.21
N GLY A 445 3.42 10.06 -27.83
CA GLY A 445 4.80 10.23 -27.36
C GLY A 445 5.16 9.34 -26.18
N LEU A 446 5.41 9.94 -25.00
CA LEU A 446 6.03 9.26 -23.84
C LEU A 446 5.23 8.07 -23.32
N SER A 447 3.92 8.23 -23.09
CA SER A 447 3.07 7.17 -22.57
C SER A 447 2.90 6.03 -23.58
N SER A 448 2.70 6.33 -24.86
CA SER A 448 2.66 5.33 -25.91
C SER A 448 3.95 4.50 -25.98
N PHE A 449 5.11 5.14 -25.91
CA PHE A 449 6.40 4.45 -25.94
C PHE A 449 6.56 3.48 -24.77
N PHE A 450 6.26 3.92 -23.54
CA PHE A 450 6.50 3.09 -22.35
C PHE A 450 5.36 2.10 -22.03
N LEU A 451 4.14 2.35 -22.47
CA LEU A 451 3.03 1.43 -22.17
C LEU A 451 2.81 0.38 -23.27
N ILE A 452 2.85 0.79 -24.54
CA ILE A 452 2.43 -0.04 -25.67
C ILE A 452 3.61 -0.36 -26.60
N GLY A 453 4.58 0.57 -26.73
CA GLY A 453 5.71 0.49 -27.65
C GLY A 453 6.90 -0.31 -27.11
N ASP A 454 8.03 -0.22 -27.81
CA ASP A 454 9.28 -0.93 -27.50
C ASP A 454 9.85 -0.59 -26.12
N GLY A 455 9.54 0.60 -25.60
CA GLY A 455 9.93 1.05 -24.26
C GLY A 455 9.31 0.25 -23.14
N SER A 456 8.18 -0.44 -23.38
CA SER A 456 7.51 -1.24 -22.34
C SER A 456 8.39 -2.37 -21.80
N ASN A 457 9.11 -3.05 -22.68
CA ASN A 457 10.06 -4.10 -22.28
C ASN A 457 11.27 -3.54 -21.53
N ILE A 458 11.73 -2.33 -21.90
CA ILE A 458 12.81 -1.63 -21.20
C ILE A 458 12.33 -1.25 -19.79
N LEU A 459 11.12 -0.70 -19.69
CA LEU A 459 10.52 -0.30 -18.42
C LEU A 459 10.39 -1.48 -17.46
N ILE A 460 9.80 -2.60 -17.90
CA ILE A 460 9.62 -3.80 -17.07
C ILE A 460 10.98 -4.34 -16.58
N ARG A 461 11.98 -4.42 -17.45
CA ARG A 461 13.34 -4.87 -17.07
C ARG A 461 13.98 -3.94 -16.06
N TYR A 462 13.83 -2.63 -16.24
CA TYR A 462 14.30 -1.63 -15.31
C TYR A 462 13.61 -1.77 -13.95
N GLU A 463 12.28 -1.88 -13.92
CA GLU A 463 11.50 -1.99 -12.70
C GLU A 463 11.83 -3.29 -11.94
N ASN A 464 12.05 -4.41 -12.63
CA ASN A 464 12.54 -5.65 -12.02
C ASN A 464 13.87 -5.48 -11.30
N VAL A 465 14.84 -4.83 -11.97
CA VAL A 465 16.16 -4.53 -11.37
C VAL A 465 15.97 -3.60 -10.17
N ALA A 466 15.18 -2.53 -10.31
CA ALA A 466 14.97 -1.54 -9.25
C ALA A 466 14.27 -2.16 -8.03
N GLN A 467 13.25 -2.99 -8.24
CA GLN A 467 12.54 -3.71 -7.18
C GLN A 467 13.47 -4.68 -6.43
N THR A 468 14.27 -5.46 -7.17
CA THR A 468 15.26 -6.38 -6.58
C THR A 468 16.30 -5.63 -5.76
N VAL A 469 16.84 -4.53 -6.27
CA VAL A 469 17.78 -3.68 -5.53
C VAL A 469 17.14 -3.08 -4.28
N MET A 470 15.87 -2.69 -4.34
CA MET A 470 15.13 -2.20 -3.17
C MET A 470 15.08 -3.28 -2.08
N TYR A 471 14.77 -4.55 -2.43
CA TYR A 471 14.77 -5.65 -1.46
C TYR A 471 16.17 -5.96 -0.92
N VAL A 472 17.22 -5.94 -1.74
CA VAL A 472 18.62 -6.08 -1.29
C VAL A 472 18.95 -5.00 -0.25
N LEU A 473 18.67 -3.75 -0.57
CA LEU A 473 18.97 -2.62 0.30
C LEU A 473 18.16 -2.64 1.58
N ALA A 474 16.87 -3.00 1.51
CA ALA A 474 16.02 -3.16 2.68
C ALA A 474 16.53 -4.30 3.58
N PHE A 475 16.94 -5.44 3.01
CA PHE A 475 17.55 -6.56 3.72
C PHE A 475 18.82 -6.13 4.48
N ILE A 476 19.73 -5.41 3.81
CA ILE A 476 20.95 -4.87 4.44
C ILE A 476 20.59 -3.88 5.55
N GLY A 477 19.60 -3.01 5.31
CA GLY A 477 19.11 -2.05 6.30
C GLY A 477 18.56 -2.72 7.55
N LEU A 478 17.76 -3.78 7.40
CA LEU A 478 17.22 -4.56 8.51
C LEU A 478 18.32 -5.26 9.32
N ILE A 479 19.32 -5.84 8.65
CA ILE A 479 20.50 -6.40 9.34
C ILE A 479 21.25 -5.31 10.11
N GLY A 480 21.41 -4.12 9.53
CA GLY A 480 22.02 -2.98 10.20
C GLY A 480 21.25 -2.56 11.45
N LEU A 481 19.91 -2.46 11.37
CA LEU A 481 19.04 -2.17 12.51
C LEU A 481 19.13 -3.25 13.58
N LEU A 482 19.05 -4.53 13.21
CA LEU A 482 19.21 -5.66 14.13
C LEU A 482 20.55 -5.60 14.88
N ARG A 483 21.65 -5.39 14.15
CA ARG A 483 22.98 -5.27 14.75
C ARG A 483 23.06 -4.09 15.72
N SER A 484 22.46 -2.94 15.38
CA SER A 484 22.45 -1.75 16.21
C SER A 484 21.71 -1.99 17.53
N ILE A 485 20.56 -2.69 17.47
CA ILE A 485 19.75 -3.02 18.64
C ILE A 485 20.44 -4.11 19.50
N VAL A 486 20.96 -5.17 18.88
CA VAL A 486 21.61 -6.28 19.60
C VAL A 486 22.85 -5.79 20.36
N LYS A 487 23.70 -4.98 19.70
CA LYS A 487 24.91 -4.40 20.32
C LYS A 487 24.60 -3.24 21.27
N GLY A 488 23.51 -2.51 21.04
CA GLY A 488 23.08 -1.39 21.86
C GLY A 488 22.40 -1.81 23.16
N LYS A 489 22.23 -0.84 24.07
CA LYS A 489 21.52 -1.04 25.35
C LYS A 489 20.00 -0.81 25.22
N SER A 490 19.52 -0.20 24.12
CA SER A 490 18.12 0.16 23.90
C SER A 490 17.68 -0.12 22.47
N ILE A 491 16.37 -0.11 22.23
CA ILE A 491 15.75 -0.26 20.89
C ILE A 491 15.99 0.98 20.02
N GLY A 492 16.10 2.15 20.63
CA GLY A 492 16.34 3.45 20.01
C GLY A 492 16.79 4.47 21.02
N ASP A 493 17.20 5.66 20.56
CA ASP A 493 17.72 6.73 21.41
C ASP A 493 16.58 7.44 22.18
N ASP A 494 15.42 7.58 21.56
CA ASP A 494 14.22 8.16 22.16
C ASP A 494 12.95 7.36 21.81
N ALA A 495 11.80 7.74 22.39
CA ALA A 495 10.54 7.07 22.21
C ALA A 495 10.00 7.20 20.76
N ALA A 496 10.27 8.31 20.07
CA ALA A 496 9.84 8.51 18.69
C ALA A 496 10.62 7.61 17.73
N GLN A 497 11.91 7.40 17.96
CA GLN A 497 12.72 6.47 17.18
C GLN A 497 12.26 5.02 17.39
N VAL A 498 11.98 4.63 18.65
CA VAL A 498 11.42 3.31 18.98
C VAL A 498 10.09 3.12 18.28
N PHE A 499 9.18 4.11 18.39
CA PHE A 499 7.90 4.10 17.70
C PHE A 499 8.06 3.89 16.20
N THR A 500 8.92 4.67 15.54
CA THR A 500 9.11 4.61 14.09
C THR A 500 9.67 3.27 13.63
N ARG A 501 10.65 2.70 14.35
CA ARG A 501 11.20 1.38 14.03
C ARG A 501 10.15 0.28 14.12
N VAL A 502 9.36 0.29 15.19
CA VAL A 502 8.29 -0.70 15.39
C VAL A 502 7.14 -0.46 14.39
N LEU A 503 6.75 0.79 14.13
CA LEU A 503 5.73 1.14 13.16
C LEU A 503 6.04 0.60 11.76
N LEU A 504 7.23 0.92 11.23
CA LEU A 504 7.62 0.49 9.88
C LEU A 504 7.71 -1.04 9.78
N CYS A 505 8.20 -1.70 10.84
CA CYS A 505 8.25 -3.15 10.92
C CYS A 505 6.84 -3.76 10.97
N ALA A 506 6.01 -3.34 11.92
CA ALA A 506 4.69 -3.92 12.15
C ALA A 506 3.71 -3.62 11.00
N ALA A 507 3.76 -2.42 10.41
CA ALA A 507 2.92 -2.09 9.26
C ALA A 507 3.30 -2.95 8.03
N PHE A 508 4.59 -3.13 7.74
CA PHE A 508 5.04 -3.97 6.64
C PHE A 508 4.64 -5.44 6.85
N ILE A 509 4.93 -6.02 8.03
CA ILE A 509 4.56 -7.41 8.35
C ILE A 509 3.04 -7.56 8.30
N GLY A 510 2.29 -6.61 8.87
CA GLY A 510 0.84 -6.63 8.86
C GLY A 510 0.26 -6.61 7.43
N GLY A 511 0.83 -5.78 6.54
CA GLY A 511 0.48 -5.77 5.12
C GLY A 511 0.80 -7.09 4.43
N PHE A 512 2.00 -7.63 4.66
CA PHE A 512 2.40 -8.94 4.12
C PHE A 512 1.46 -10.06 4.57
N LEU A 513 1.17 -10.17 5.88
CA LEU A 513 0.29 -11.21 6.42
C LEU A 513 -1.16 -11.04 5.97
N CYS A 514 -1.63 -9.79 5.84
CA CYS A 514 -2.95 -9.51 5.32
C CYS A 514 -3.09 -10.07 3.90
N TYR A 515 -2.23 -9.68 2.98
CA TYR A 515 -2.33 -10.10 1.58
C TYR A 515 -1.90 -11.54 1.33
N LEU A 516 -1.16 -12.16 2.24
CA LEU A 516 -0.93 -13.60 2.22
C LEU A 516 -2.25 -14.40 2.26
N LEU A 517 -3.25 -13.91 3.01
CA LEU A 517 -4.53 -14.60 3.21
C LEU A 517 -5.71 -13.93 2.51
N TRP A 518 -5.64 -12.63 2.22
CA TRP A 518 -6.69 -11.81 1.64
C TRP A 518 -6.66 -11.83 0.12
N GLU A 519 -7.69 -11.25 -0.53
CA GLU A 519 -7.64 -10.96 -1.97
C GLU A 519 -6.32 -10.29 -2.35
N ALA A 520 -5.67 -10.83 -3.38
CA ALA A 520 -4.37 -10.42 -3.86
C ALA A 520 -4.47 -9.49 -5.07
N LYS A 521 -3.67 -8.42 -5.06
CA LYS A 521 -3.30 -7.59 -6.22
C LYS A 521 -2.02 -6.84 -5.89
N SER A 522 -1.10 -6.70 -6.84
CA SER A 522 0.17 -6.01 -6.57
C SER A 522 -0.02 -4.53 -6.20
N ILE A 523 -1.03 -3.86 -6.73
CA ILE A 523 -1.34 -2.47 -6.35
C ILE A 523 -1.70 -2.30 -4.86
N TYR A 524 -2.19 -3.36 -4.22
CA TYR A 524 -2.52 -3.32 -2.79
C TYR A 524 -1.28 -3.43 -1.91
N THR A 525 -0.22 -4.06 -2.42
CA THR A 525 1.05 -4.23 -1.69
C THR A 525 1.99 -3.04 -1.89
N LEU A 526 1.83 -2.24 -2.94
CA LEU A 526 2.64 -1.04 -3.20
C LEU A 526 2.75 -0.10 -1.98
N PRO A 527 1.67 0.27 -1.26
CA PRO A 527 1.78 1.11 -0.07
C PRO A 527 2.75 0.55 0.97
N PHE A 528 2.71 -0.75 1.23
CA PHE A 528 3.58 -1.40 2.20
C PHE A 528 5.02 -1.55 1.69
N PHE A 529 5.21 -1.76 0.38
CA PHE A 529 6.53 -1.72 -0.26
C PHE A 529 7.18 -0.34 -0.10
N LEU A 530 6.43 0.75 -0.24
CA LEU A 530 6.95 2.11 -0.05
C LEU A 530 7.47 2.37 1.37
N LEU A 531 6.96 1.66 2.39
CA LEU A 531 7.49 1.72 3.76
C LEU A 531 8.91 1.13 3.90
N LEU A 532 9.36 0.33 2.92
CA LEU A 532 10.73 -0.16 2.89
C LEU A 532 11.74 0.91 2.45
N ILE A 533 11.33 2.00 1.78
CA ILE A 533 12.26 3.01 1.25
C ILE A 533 13.15 3.63 2.35
N PRO A 534 12.64 4.08 3.52
CA PRO A 534 13.50 4.56 4.59
C PRO A 534 14.48 3.49 5.11
N ILE A 535 14.04 2.22 5.15
CA ILE A 535 14.85 1.08 5.60
C ILE A 535 15.95 0.77 4.56
N ALA A 536 15.62 0.78 3.27
CA ALA A 536 16.57 0.58 2.18
C ALA A 536 17.62 1.72 2.14
N ALA A 537 17.18 2.96 2.36
CA ALA A 537 18.08 4.10 2.49
C ALA A 537 19.06 3.94 3.68
N TYR A 538 18.58 3.39 4.80
CA TYR A 538 19.42 3.02 5.93
C TYR A 538 20.41 1.90 5.53
N GLY A 539 20.02 0.97 4.67
CA GLY A 539 20.89 -0.08 4.12
C GLY A 539 22.05 0.49 3.31
N VAL A 540 21.81 1.48 2.44
CA VAL A 540 22.88 2.18 1.73
C VAL A 540 23.83 2.91 2.68
N GLN A 541 23.28 3.59 3.70
CA GLN A 541 24.05 4.24 4.74
C GLN A 541 24.99 3.27 5.45
N GLU A 542 24.51 2.09 5.84
CA GLU A 542 25.31 1.05 6.50
C GLU A 542 26.38 0.48 5.55
N THR A 543 26.07 0.25 4.28
CA THR A 543 27.04 -0.18 3.26
C THR A 543 28.19 0.81 3.15
N ILE A 544 27.89 2.10 3.02
CA ILE A 544 28.93 3.13 2.88
C ILE A 544 29.79 3.21 4.17
N ARG A 545 29.17 3.08 5.34
CA ARG A 545 29.90 3.03 6.62
C ARG A 545 30.86 1.85 6.71
N LEU A 546 30.44 0.67 6.24
CA LEU A 546 31.30 -0.52 6.22
C LEU A 546 32.48 -0.33 5.28
N VAL A 547 32.26 0.20 4.08
CA VAL A 547 33.33 0.48 3.12
C VAL A 547 34.34 1.51 3.67
N ASP A 548 33.85 2.61 4.28
CA ASP A 548 34.70 3.61 4.90
C ASP A 548 35.52 3.02 6.08
N GLY A 549 34.91 2.11 6.86
CA GLY A 549 35.59 1.41 7.94
C GLY A 549 36.71 0.46 7.44
N LEU A 550 36.48 -0.22 6.32
CA LEU A 550 37.49 -1.07 5.69
C LEU A 550 38.66 -0.22 5.14
N LYS A 551 38.40 0.86 4.44
CA LYS A 551 39.44 1.77 3.95
C LYS A 551 40.36 2.25 5.07
N LYS A 552 39.81 2.60 6.24
CA LYS A 552 40.61 3.04 7.40
C LYS A 552 41.46 1.94 8.05
N LYS A 553 41.12 0.66 7.82
CA LYS A 553 41.93 -0.46 8.34
C LYS A 553 43.11 -0.82 7.42
N PHE A 554 43.00 -0.47 6.13
CA PHE A 554 44.01 -0.79 5.12
C PHE A 554 44.84 0.44 4.73
N ALA A 555 44.50 1.65 5.21
CA ALA A 555 45.31 2.86 5.16
C ALA A 555 46.08 3.04 6.48
#